data_29b6cdae19e1399bf97b24fcc34c8b2e
#
_entry.id   29b6cdae19e1399bf97b24fcc34c8b2e
#
_cell.length_a   1.000
_cell.length_b   1.000
_cell.length_c   1.000
_cell.angle_alpha   90.00
_cell.angle_beta   90.00
_cell.angle_gamma   90.00
#
_symmetry.space_group_name_H-M   'P 1'
#
loop_
_entity.id
_entity.type
_entity.pdbx_description
1 polymer ?
#
loop_
_entity_poly.entity_id
_entity_poly.type
_entity_poly.pdbx_seq_one_letter_code
_entity_poly.pdbx_strand_id
1 'polypeptide(L)'
;NDDMVWQLKNKPAMEHASNLGAIIADAIAKPLGIPAFIYDGVTVDEMMPILKITGLKELSRKGIGHNLNTRAAAMKYAREHGKEYKDCKLIVVHLGGGISITLQYGGKVADIINDEDGPFAPERAGGLPSQDLIKYFGQSGMTAKEMLKKMKSRGGLVAHLGVNDSREVEKMIENGDEHAKLIYDAMALNVAR
;
A
#
# COMPACT_ATOMS: atom_id res chain seq x y z
N ASN A 1 -2.74 17.10 -17.29
CA ASN A 1 -3.06 17.39 -18.68
C ASN A 1 -4.31 16.62 -19.09
N ASP A 2 -4.95 17.01 -20.18
CA ASP A 2 -6.22 16.42 -20.64
C ASP A 2 -6.09 14.91 -20.92
N ASP A 3 -4.94 14.46 -21.45
CA ASP A 3 -4.68 13.04 -21.72
C ASP A 3 -4.70 12.19 -20.44
N MET A 4 -4.10 12.67 -19.37
CA MET A 4 -4.12 11.97 -18.08
C MET A 4 -5.55 11.85 -17.53
N VAL A 5 -6.33 12.93 -17.58
CA VAL A 5 -7.73 12.94 -17.13
C VAL A 5 -8.56 12.00 -18.00
N TRP A 6 -8.35 12.01 -19.31
CA TRP A 6 -9.04 11.10 -20.25
C TRP A 6 -8.71 9.63 -19.95
N GLN A 7 -7.41 9.31 -19.75
CA GLN A 7 -6.97 7.94 -19.41
C GLN A 7 -7.60 7.46 -18.12
N LEU A 8 -7.59 8.30 -17.07
CA LEU A 8 -8.15 7.93 -15.77
C LEU A 8 -9.67 7.74 -15.82
N LYS A 9 -10.37 8.44 -16.72
CA LYS A 9 -11.81 8.26 -16.93
C LYS A 9 -12.17 7.03 -17.77
N ASN A 10 -11.37 6.71 -18.81
CA ASN A 10 -11.79 5.78 -19.84
C ASN A 10 -10.97 4.48 -19.90
N LYS A 11 -9.70 4.53 -19.49
CA LYS A 11 -8.76 3.38 -19.55
C LYS A 11 -7.76 3.43 -18.39
N PRO A 12 -8.21 3.47 -17.13
CA PRO A 12 -7.29 3.48 -16.01
C PRO A 12 -6.45 2.20 -15.99
N ALA A 13 -5.15 2.34 -15.74
CA ALA A 13 -4.24 1.19 -15.59
C ALA A 13 -4.65 0.31 -14.41
N MET A 14 -5.34 0.86 -13.43
CA MET A 14 -5.92 0.19 -12.27
C MET A 14 -7.21 0.92 -11.87
N GLU A 15 -8.29 0.17 -11.64
CA GLU A 15 -9.52 0.71 -11.07
C GLU A 15 -9.31 0.96 -9.56
N HIS A 16 -9.13 2.23 -9.20
CA HIS A 16 -8.89 2.62 -7.81
C HIS A 16 -9.49 4.01 -7.52
N ALA A 17 -9.95 4.23 -6.30
CA ALA A 17 -10.54 5.50 -5.88
C ALA A 17 -9.59 6.70 -6.04
N SER A 18 -8.27 6.50 -5.99
CA SER A 18 -7.28 7.56 -6.22
C SER A 18 -7.36 8.19 -7.61
N ASN A 19 -7.94 7.50 -8.61
CA ASN A 19 -8.14 8.05 -9.95
C ASN A 19 -9.09 9.25 -9.95
N LEU A 20 -10.03 9.28 -8.98
CA LEU A 20 -10.97 10.38 -8.82
C LEU A 20 -10.29 11.71 -8.49
N GLY A 21 -9.15 11.69 -7.80
CA GLY A 21 -8.43 12.90 -7.41
C GLY A 21 -8.09 13.81 -8.59
N ALA A 22 -7.55 13.25 -9.66
CA ALA A 22 -7.22 14.01 -10.85
C ALA A 22 -8.46 14.52 -11.60
N ILE A 23 -9.52 13.68 -11.65
CA ILE A 23 -10.79 14.01 -12.30
C ILE A 23 -11.48 15.17 -11.60
N ILE A 24 -11.51 15.13 -10.25
CA ILE A 24 -12.11 16.18 -9.42
C ILE A 24 -11.29 17.48 -9.53
N ALA A 25 -9.96 17.36 -9.43
CA ALA A 25 -9.07 18.52 -9.53
C ALA A 25 -9.23 19.25 -10.89
N ASP A 26 -9.30 18.50 -11.99
CA ASP A 26 -9.56 19.07 -13.33
C ASP A 26 -10.94 19.74 -13.42
N ALA A 27 -11.98 19.08 -12.92
CA ALA A 27 -13.34 19.61 -12.94
C ALA A 27 -13.50 20.93 -12.15
N ILE A 28 -12.73 21.13 -11.09
CA ILE A 28 -12.73 22.36 -10.30
C ILE A 28 -11.84 23.42 -10.93
N ALA A 29 -10.62 23.05 -11.33
CA ALA A 29 -9.61 24.02 -11.76
C ALA A 29 -9.84 24.57 -13.18
N LYS A 30 -10.32 23.72 -14.09
CA LYS A 30 -10.49 24.09 -15.51
C LYS A 30 -11.46 25.24 -15.74
N PRO A 31 -12.64 25.28 -15.13
CA PRO A 31 -13.56 26.43 -15.25
C PRO A 31 -13.02 27.73 -14.65
N LEU A 32 -12.12 27.62 -13.66
CA LEU A 32 -11.52 28.76 -12.96
C LEU A 32 -10.24 29.26 -13.63
N GLY A 33 -9.76 28.58 -14.67
CA GLY A 33 -8.50 28.93 -15.35
C GLY A 33 -7.25 28.82 -14.46
N ILE A 34 -7.29 27.99 -13.40
CA ILE A 34 -6.16 27.79 -12.48
C ILE A 34 -5.51 26.44 -12.70
N PRO A 35 -4.18 26.30 -12.44
CA PRO A 35 -3.51 25.01 -12.56
C PRO A 35 -3.94 24.04 -11.47
N ALA A 36 -4.01 22.73 -11.81
CA ALA A 36 -4.20 21.64 -10.89
C ALA A 36 -3.04 20.66 -10.94
N PHE A 37 -2.63 20.15 -9.79
CA PHE A 37 -1.50 19.23 -9.66
C PHE A 37 -1.92 17.99 -8.86
N ILE A 38 -1.39 16.84 -9.27
CA ILE A 38 -1.41 15.61 -8.47
C ILE A 38 -0.04 15.47 -7.83
N TYR A 39 -0.04 15.34 -6.52
CA TYR A 39 1.17 15.22 -5.72
C TYR A 39 1.25 13.83 -5.09
N ASP A 40 2.39 13.15 -5.25
CA ASP A 40 2.67 11.83 -4.67
C ASP A 40 1.54 10.79 -4.85
N GLY A 41 1.02 10.66 -6.07
CA GLY A 41 0.02 9.63 -6.39
C GLY A 41 0.54 8.23 -6.07
N VAL A 42 -0.37 7.28 -5.83
CA VAL A 42 -0.03 5.89 -5.45
C VAL A 42 0.85 5.16 -6.47
N THR A 43 0.88 5.64 -7.72
CA THR A 43 1.68 5.09 -8.83
C THR A 43 3.00 5.82 -9.03
N VAL A 44 3.35 6.79 -8.18
CA VAL A 44 4.69 7.42 -8.21
C VAL A 44 5.70 6.36 -7.79
N ASP A 45 6.62 6.07 -8.69
CA ASP A 45 7.63 5.02 -8.51
C ASP A 45 9.03 5.62 -8.55
N GLU A 46 9.55 5.93 -7.37
CA GLU A 46 10.92 6.40 -7.15
C GLU A 46 11.87 5.29 -6.66
N MET A 47 11.37 4.05 -6.55
CA MET A 47 12.15 2.92 -6.09
C MET A 47 13.42 2.76 -6.89
N MET A 48 14.53 2.53 -6.19
CA MET A 48 15.83 2.29 -6.84
C MET A 48 15.75 1.09 -7.79
N PRO A 49 16.31 1.18 -9.01
CA PRO A 49 16.20 0.12 -10.00
C PRO A 49 16.66 -1.26 -9.50
N ILE A 50 17.71 -1.30 -8.68
CA ILE A 50 18.23 -2.56 -8.11
C ILE A 50 17.21 -3.25 -7.21
N LEU A 51 16.34 -2.50 -6.52
CA LEU A 51 15.33 -3.05 -5.60
C LEU A 51 14.08 -3.56 -6.33
N LYS A 52 13.95 -3.27 -7.62
CA LYS A 52 12.87 -3.78 -8.48
C LYS A 52 13.13 -5.20 -8.99
N ILE A 53 14.38 -5.65 -8.94
CA ILE A 53 14.79 -6.93 -9.50
C ILE A 53 14.31 -8.07 -8.59
N THR A 54 13.68 -9.06 -9.21
CA THR A 54 13.27 -10.31 -8.55
C THR A 54 14.03 -11.50 -9.13
N GLY A 55 13.81 -12.68 -8.58
CA GLY A 55 14.38 -13.94 -9.10
C GLY A 55 13.82 -14.40 -10.44
N LEU A 56 12.74 -13.77 -10.94
CA LEU A 56 12.16 -14.02 -12.27
C LEU A 56 12.19 -12.75 -13.09
N LYS A 57 12.82 -12.81 -14.27
CA LYS A 57 12.98 -11.63 -15.14
C LYS A 57 11.67 -11.02 -15.64
N GLU A 58 10.61 -11.82 -15.69
CA GLU A 58 9.26 -11.41 -16.10
C GLU A 58 8.51 -10.65 -15.01
N LEU A 59 8.96 -10.73 -13.75
CA LEU A 59 8.32 -10.13 -12.60
C LEU A 59 9.23 -9.07 -11.98
N SER A 60 8.68 -7.92 -11.70
CA SER A 60 9.40 -6.81 -11.09
C SER A 60 8.59 -6.27 -9.91
N ARG A 61 9.27 -5.90 -8.82
CA ARG A 61 8.64 -5.15 -7.72
C ARG A 61 8.21 -3.78 -8.22
N LYS A 62 7.13 -3.27 -7.66
CA LYS A 62 6.52 -1.99 -8.04
C LYS A 62 6.48 -1.05 -6.84
N GLY A 63 6.85 0.20 -7.06
CA GLY A 63 6.81 1.26 -6.06
C GLY A 63 5.41 1.78 -5.73
N ILE A 64 4.41 0.90 -5.67
CA ILE A 64 3.01 1.27 -5.41
C ILE A 64 2.73 1.22 -3.91
N GLY A 65 2.22 2.34 -3.36
CA GLY A 65 1.86 2.39 -1.93
C GLY A 65 1.44 3.78 -1.47
N HIS A 66 1.44 3.98 -0.16
CA HIS A 66 0.98 5.22 0.47
C HIS A 66 2.05 6.33 0.43
N ASN A 67 2.57 6.64 -0.77
CA ASN A 67 3.71 7.56 -0.98
C ASN A 67 3.46 8.94 -0.38
N LEU A 68 2.28 9.53 -0.60
CA LEU A 68 1.93 10.85 -0.08
C LEU A 68 2.06 10.91 1.45
N ASN A 69 1.46 9.94 2.15
CA ASN A 69 1.46 9.93 3.61
C ASN A 69 2.87 9.68 4.18
N THR A 70 3.58 8.70 3.65
CA THR A 70 4.92 8.35 4.14
C THR A 70 5.93 9.45 3.89
N ARG A 71 5.88 10.11 2.72
CA ARG A 71 6.71 11.29 2.44
C ARG A 71 6.34 12.46 3.33
N ALA A 72 5.05 12.76 3.51
CA ALA A 72 4.61 13.84 4.38
C ALA A 72 5.11 13.65 5.82
N ALA A 73 5.03 12.42 6.35
CA ALA A 73 5.57 12.08 7.67
C ALA A 73 7.10 12.28 7.74
N ALA A 74 7.84 11.82 6.73
CA ALA A 74 9.29 12.00 6.65
C ALA A 74 9.69 13.48 6.58
N MET A 75 9.01 14.27 5.76
CA MET A 75 9.27 15.71 5.64
C MET A 75 8.90 16.46 6.92
N LYS A 76 7.82 16.06 7.60
CA LYS A 76 7.45 16.60 8.91
C LYS A 76 8.53 16.32 9.92
N TYR A 77 9.01 15.08 10.02
CA TYR A 77 10.11 14.71 10.90
C TYR A 77 11.37 15.54 10.63
N ALA A 78 11.79 15.66 9.37
CA ALA A 78 12.96 16.45 8.99
C ALA A 78 12.84 17.90 9.47
N ARG A 79 11.71 18.56 9.19
CA ARG A 79 11.44 19.94 9.61
C ARG A 79 11.47 20.11 11.13
N GLU A 80 10.84 19.20 11.88
CA GLU A 80 10.77 19.25 13.35
C GLU A 80 12.15 19.04 14.01
N HIS A 81 13.10 18.40 13.30
CA HIS A 81 14.45 18.15 13.77
C HIS A 81 15.51 19.04 13.11
N GLY A 82 15.11 20.13 12.42
CA GLY A 82 16.02 21.06 11.76
C GLY A 82 16.89 20.42 10.67
N LYS A 83 16.40 19.40 9.98
CA LYS A 83 17.11 18.68 8.92
C LYS A 83 16.47 18.93 7.57
N GLU A 84 17.27 18.86 6.51
CA GLU A 84 16.74 18.76 5.16
C GLU A 84 16.27 17.32 4.89
N TYR A 85 15.09 17.17 4.29
CA TYR A 85 14.52 15.83 3.99
C TYR A 85 15.48 14.94 3.18
N LYS A 86 16.20 15.52 2.21
CA LYS A 86 17.19 14.81 1.40
C LYS A 86 18.35 14.19 2.17
N ASP A 87 18.65 14.73 3.35
CA ASP A 87 19.76 14.28 4.21
C ASP A 87 19.29 13.26 5.26
N CYS A 88 17.98 13.02 5.32
CA CYS A 88 17.41 12.02 6.22
C CYS A 88 17.49 10.60 5.62
N LYS A 89 17.63 9.62 6.52
CA LYS A 89 17.50 8.19 6.25
C LYS A 89 16.46 7.66 7.22
N LEU A 90 15.26 7.39 6.72
CA LEU A 90 14.12 7.05 7.57
C LEU A 90 13.42 5.81 7.04
N ILE A 91 12.98 4.96 7.94
CA ILE A 91 11.96 3.95 7.66
C ILE A 91 10.64 4.54 8.15
N VAL A 92 9.69 4.70 7.25
CA VAL A 92 8.36 5.22 7.58
C VAL A 92 7.33 4.13 7.31
N VAL A 93 6.55 3.82 8.33
CA VAL A 93 5.52 2.79 8.28
C VAL A 93 4.15 3.45 8.29
N HIS A 94 3.37 3.20 7.24
CA HIS A 94 1.95 3.54 7.18
C HIS A 94 1.15 2.34 7.66
N LEU A 95 0.43 2.51 8.77
CA LEU A 95 -0.45 1.50 9.34
C LEU A 95 -1.91 1.95 9.12
N GLY A 96 -2.62 1.27 8.24
CA GLY A 96 -4.02 1.52 7.92
C GLY A 96 -4.71 0.24 7.49
N GLY A 97 -5.82 0.31 6.75
CA GLY A 97 -6.47 -0.86 6.15
C GLY A 97 -5.53 -1.66 5.22
N GLY A 98 -4.53 -0.98 4.66
CA GLY A 98 -3.32 -1.55 4.08
C GLY A 98 -2.09 -1.04 4.80
N ILE A 99 -0.98 -1.78 4.74
CA ILE A 99 0.31 -1.41 5.33
C ILE A 99 1.33 -1.15 4.22
N SER A 100 2.12 -0.08 4.37
CA SER A 100 3.27 0.19 3.52
C SER A 100 4.46 0.58 4.38
N ILE A 101 5.60 -0.03 4.14
CA ILE A 101 6.87 0.28 4.79
C ILE A 101 7.78 0.91 3.73
N THR A 102 8.24 2.13 3.96
CA THR A 102 9.06 2.86 2.99
C THR A 102 10.42 3.22 3.54
N LEU A 103 11.44 3.10 2.71
CA LEU A 103 12.75 3.67 2.93
C LEU A 103 12.79 5.06 2.30
N GLN A 104 12.90 6.09 3.13
CA GLN A 104 13.11 7.47 2.69
C GLN A 104 14.62 7.75 2.68
N TYR A 105 15.18 7.95 1.49
CA TYR A 105 16.62 8.16 1.30
C TYR A 105 16.90 9.09 0.14
N GLY A 106 17.81 10.06 0.33
CA GLY A 106 18.20 11.00 -0.71
C GLY A 106 17.05 11.89 -1.23
N GLY A 107 16.07 12.21 -0.38
CA GLY A 107 14.88 12.99 -0.73
C GLY A 107 13.84 12.24 -1.56
N LYS A 108 13.88 10.91 -1.58
CA LYS A 108 13.01 10.02 -2.37
C LYS A 108 12.45 8.89 -1.53
N VAL A 109 11.36 8.31 -2.01
CA VAL A 109 10.87 6.99 -1.57
C VAL A 109 11.72 5.94 -2.30
N ALA A 110 12.88 5.62 -1.72
CA ALA A 110 13.91 4.79 -2.35
C ALA A 110 13.55 3.30 -2.40
N ASP A 111 12.75 2.83 -1.46
CA ASP A 111 12.15 1.48 -1.43
C ASP A 111 10.77 1.54 -0.81
N ILE A 112 9.93 0.60 -1.21
CA ILE A 112 8.60 0.40 -0.62
C ILE A 112 8.26 -1.09 -0.57
N ILE A 113 7.87 -1.53 0.60
CA ILE A 113 7.30 -2.86 0.86
C ILE A 113 5.79 -2.65 1.06
N ASN A 114 4.98 -3.35 0.30
CA ASN A 114 3.54 -3.19 0.25
C ASN A 114 2.80 -4.54 0.42
N ASP A 115 1.55 -4.62 0.02
CA ASP A 115 0.70 -5.80 0.12
C ASP A 115 1.09 -6.95 -0.84
N GLU A 116 2.08 -6.78 -1.70
CA GLU A 116 2.55 -7.86 -2.61
C GLU A 116 3.69 -8.66 -1.98
N ASP A 117 4.57 -8.03 -1.20
CA ASP A 117 5.77 -8.64 -0.63
C ASP A 117 5.98 -8.34 0.87
N GLY A 118 5.07 -7.61 1.48
CA GLY A 118 5.16 -7.14 2.86
C GLY A 118 4.19 -7.82 3.83
N PRO A 119 3.96 -7.20 4.99
CA PRO A 119 3.09 -7.72 6.03
C PRO A 119 1.63 -7.82 5.56
N PHE A 120 0.89 -8.76 6.12
CA PHE A 120 -0.55 -8.69 6.00
C PHE A 120 -1.10 -7.52 6.82
N ALA A 121 -2.26 -7.02 6.43
CA ALA A 121 -2.87 -5.82 6.99
C ALA A 121 -4.33 -6.13 7.37
N PRO A 122 -5.09 -5.21 7.96
CA PRO A 122 -6.48 -5.47 8.30
C PRO A 122 -7.32 -6.12 7.19
N GLU A 123 -7.15 -5.71 5.93
CA GLU A 123 -7.95 -6.22 4.80
C GLU A 123 -7.13 -6.97 3.74
N ARG A 124 -5.80 -7.03 3.88
CA ARG A 124 -4.91 -7.52 2.83
C ARG A 124 -4.09 -8.71 3.29
N ALA A 125 -3.92 -9.68 2.41
CA ALA A 125 -3.20 -10.92 2.70
C ALA A 125 -1.69 -10.73 2.90
N GLY A 126 -1.09 -9.65 2.37
CA GLY A 126 0.36 -9.49 2.36
C GLY A 126 1.06 -10.48 1.44
N GLY A 127 2.37 -10.57 1.60
CA GLY A 127 3.19 -11.56 0.92
C GLY A 127 2.81 -12.98 1.37
N LEU A 128 2.55 -13.85 0.42
CA LEU A 128 2.14 -15.24 0.65
C LEU A 128 3.22 -16.21 0.16
N PRO A 129 3.31 -17.42 0.73
CA PRO A 129 4.17 -18.48 0.20
C PRO A 129 3.79 -18.78 -1.26
N SER A 130 4.62 -18.36 -2.22
CA SER A 130 4.28 -18.34 -3.65
C SER A 130 3.92 -19.71 -4.21
N GLN A 131 4.62 -20.77 -3.78
CA GLN A 131 4.33 -22.14 -4.24
C GLN A 131 2.95 -22.63 -3.77
N ASP A 132 2.60 -22.35 -2.51
CA ASP A 132 1.31 -22.75 -1.95
C ASP A 132 0.17 -21.89 -2.51
N LEU A 133 0.44 -20.61 -2.78
CA LEU A 133 -0.50 -19.73 -3.47
C LEU A 133 -0.87 -20.26 -4.86
N ILE A 134 0.13 -20.71 -5.64
CA ILE A 134 -0.10 -21.25 -6.98
C ILE A 134 -0.94 -22.55 -6.91
N LYS A 135 -0.60 -23.45 -5.99
CA LYS A 135 -1.36 -24.71 -5.79
C LYS A 135 -2.81 -24.42 -5.35
N TYR A 136 -2.96 -23.53 -4.37
CA TYR A 136 -4.28 -23.12 -3.87
C TYR A 136 -5.12 -22.50 -5.00
N PHE A 137 -4.55 -21.58 -5.77
CA PHE A 137 -5.24 -20.96 -6.90
C PHE A 137 -5.66 -22.00 -7.94
N GLY A 138 -4.75 -22.92 -8.33
CA GLY A 138 -5.06 -23.98 -9.31
C GLY A 138 -6.18 -24.93 -8.88
N GLN A 139 -6.39 -25.11 -7.56
CA GLN A 139 -7.42 -25.99 -7.00
C GLN A 139 -8.73 -25.24 -6.64
N SER A 140 -8.67 -23.92 -6.52
CA SER A 140 -9.79 -23.12 -5.99
C SER A 140 -10.97 -22.94 -6.93
N GLY A 141 -10.78 -23.14 -8.24
CA GLY A 141 -11.76 -22.82 -9.28
C GLY A 141 -12.01 -21.30 -9.46
N MET A 142 -11.29 -20.46 -8.75
CA MET A 142 -11.41 -18.99 -8.85
C MET A 142 -10.78 -18.46 -10.14
N THR A 143 -11.36 -17.39 -10.67
CA THR A 143 -10.70 -16.56 -11.67
C THR A 143 -9.57 -15.73 -11.01
N ALA A 144 -8.61 -15.26 -11.82
CA ALA A 144 -7.57 -14.37 -11.32
C ALA A 144 -8.13 -13.09 -10.65
N LYS A 145 -9.24 -12.54 -11.20
CA LYS A 145 -9.91 -11.36 -10.62
C LYS A 145 -10.48 -11.64 -9.24
N GLU A 146 -11.10 -12.80 -9.04
CA GLU A 146 -11.63 -13.21 -7.73
C GLU A 146 -10.53 -13.45 -6.71
N MET A 147 -9.44 -14.10 -7.13
CA MET A 147 -8.29 -14.33 -6.26
C MET A 147 -7.64 -13.03 -5.84
N LEU A 148 -7.39 -12.11 -6.76
CA LEU A 148 -6.86 -10.78 -6.45
C LEU A 148 -7.78 -10.00 -5.50
N LYS A 149 -9.10 -10.06 -5.71
CA LYS A 149 -10.07 -9.44 -4.80
C LYS A 149 -10.01 -10.07 -3.40
N LYS A 150 -9.87 -11.40 -3.30
CA LYS A 150 -9.71 -12.10 -2.04
C LYS A 150 -8.45 -11.62 -1.31
N MET A 151 -7.32 -11.52 -1.99
CA MET A 151 -6.06 -11.07 -1.40
C MET A 151 -6.10 -9.60 -0.95
N LYS A 152 -6.77 -8.71 -1.70
CA LYS A 152 -6.73 -7.25 -1.51
C LYS A 152 -7.87 -6.68 -0.66
N SER A 153 -8.92 -7.46 -0.37
CA SER A 153 -10.10 -6.94 0.35
C SER A 153 -10.69 -7.93 1.35
N ARG A 154 -10.21 -9.17 1.39
CA ARG A 154 -10.70 -10.24 2.28
C ARG A 154 -9.56 -11.05 2.89
N GLY A 155 -8.36 -10.49 2.89
CA GLY A 155 -7.18 -11.03 3.55
C GLY A 155 -7.03 -10.48 4.97
N GLY A 156 -5.91 -10.76 5.60
CA GLY A 156 -5.50 -10.20 6.88
C GLY A 156 -6.46 -10.47 8.03
N LEU A 157 -6.72 -9.46 8.85
CA LEU A 157 -7.63 -9.60 10.01
C LEU A 157 -9.03 -10.02 9.57
N VAL A 158 -9.54 -9.52 8.45
CA VAL A 158 -10.84 -9.95 7.90
C VAL A 158 -10.87 -11.44 7.63
N ALA A 159 -9.80 -12.03 7.08
CA ALA A 159 -9.76 -13.46 6.79
C ALA A 159 -9.74 -14.33 8.05
N HIS A 160 -9.09 -13.87 9.11
CA HIS A 160 -8.87 -14.64 10.33
C HIS A 160 -9.92 -14.38 11.40
N LEU A 161 -10.41 -13.15 11.51
CA LEU A 161 -11.25 -12.69 12.63
C LEU A 161 -12.61 -12.13 12.17
N GLY A 162 -12.81 -11.92 10.87
CA GLY A 162 -14.04 -11.35 10.31
C GLY A 162 -14.17 -9.83 10.47
N VAL A 163 -13.18 -9.16 11.05
CA VAL A 163 -13.19 -7.71 11.33
C VAL A 163 -11.93 -7.03 10.74
N ASN A 164 -12.05 -5.75 10.40
CA ASN A 164 -10.95 -4.94 9.89
C ASN A 164 -10.59 -3.75 10.81
N ASP A 165 -11.35 -3.53 11.86
CA ASP A 165 -11.08 -2.48 12.85
C ASP A 165 -10.22 -3.03 13.98
N SER A 166 -8.98 -2.55 14.09
CA SER A 166 -8.03 -2.96 15.13
C SER A 166 -8.59 -2.73 16.55
N ARG A 167 -9.45 -1.73 16.75
CA ARG A 167 -10.10 -1.47 18.04
C ARG A 167 -11.07 -2.59 18.44
N GLU A 168 -11.71 -3.23 17.47
CA GLU A 168 -12.54 -4.41 17.75
C GLU A 168 -11.68 -5.61 18.10
N VAL A 169 -10.55 -5.80 17.42
CA VAL A 169 -9.59 -6.85 17.74
C VAL A 169 -9.00 -6.67 19.16
N GLU A 170 -8.65 -5.43 19.53
CA GLU A 170 -8.17 -5.12 20.88
C GLU A 170 -9.23 -5.49 21.95
N LYS A 171 -10.51 -5.20 21.71
CA LYS A 171 -11.59 -5.62 22.61
C LYS A 171 -11.74 -7.15 22.68
N MET A 172 -11.56 -7.87 21.56
CA MET A 172 -11.57 -9.34 21.58
C MET A 172 -10.45 -9.87 22.49
N ILE A 173 -9.25 -9.29 22.37
CA ILE A 173 -8.09 -9.64 23.20
C ILE A 173 -8.35 -9.34 24.68
N GLU A 174 -8.88 -8.16 25.00
CA GLU A 174 -9.26 -7.77 26.36
C GLU A 174 -10.28 -8.73 26.99
N ASN A 175 -11.15 -9.31 26.15
CA ASN A 175 -12.13 -10.33 26.56
C ASN A 175 -11.56 -11.75 26.61
N GLY A 176 -10.24 -11.92 26.43
CA GLY A 176 -9.55 -13.21 26.56
C GLY A 176 -9.52 -14.05 25.28
N ASP A 177 -9.74 -13.47 24.11
CA ASP A 177 -9.63 -14.19 22.83
C ASP A 177 -8.14 -14.37 22.45
N GLU A 178 -7.58 -15.52 22.79
CA GLU A 178 -6.18 -15.89 22.49
C GLU A 178 -5.92 -16.03 20.99
N HIS A 179 -6.95 -16.40 20.19
CA HIS A 179 -6.80 -16.46 18.73
C HIS A 179 -6.67 -15.06 18.13
N ALA A 180 -7.52 -14.13 18.55
CA ALA A 180 -7.41 -12.74 18.14
C ALA A 180 -6.04 -12.15 18.51
N LYS A 181 -5.55 -12.44 19.73
CA LYS A 181 -4.21 -12.03 20.16
C LYS A 181 -3.11 -12.59 19.26
N LEU A 182 -3.14 -13.89 18.97
CA LEU A 182 -2.16 -14.54 18.11
C LEU A 182 -2.11 -13.90 16.72
N ILE A 183 -3.25 -13.63 16.11
CA ILE A 183 -3.34 -13.02 14.77
C ILE A 183 -2.84 -11.58 14.79
N TYR A 184 -3.19 -10.81 15.82
CA TYR A 184 -2.76 -9.41 15.95
C TYR A 184 -1.26 -9.30 16.20
N ASP A 185 -0.72 -10.13 17.08
CA ASP A 185 0.73 -10.21 17.32
C ASP A 185 1.49 -10.66 16.06
N ALA A 186 0.94 -11.60 15.29
CA ALA A 186 1.53 -12.02 14.02
C ALA A 186 1.58 -10.88 12.99
N MET A 187 0.53 -10.04 12.92
CA MET A 187 0.53 -8.85 12.04
C MET A 187 1.62 -7.87 12.48
N ALA A 188 1.72 -7.57 13.76
CA ALA A 188 2.76 -6.68 14.30
C ALA A 188 4.18 -7.23 14.04
N LEU A 189 4.38 -8.52 14.26
CA LEU A 189 5.68 -9.18 13.99
C LEU A 189 6.04 -9.15 12.51
N ASN A 190 5.08 -9.30 11.62
CA ASN A 190 5.33 -9.18 10.17
C ASN A 190 5.76 -7.78 9.77
N VAL A 191 5.29 -6.73 10.45
CA VAL A 191 5.75 -5.35 10.23
C VAL A 191 7.19 -5.16 10.73
N ALA A 192 7.53 -5.78 11.87
CA ALA A 192 8.84 -5.63 12.50
C ALA A 192 9.96 -6.45 11.83
N ARG A 193 9.61 -7.46 11.05
CA ARG A 193 10.55 -8.38 10.38
C ARG A 193 11.09 -7.82 9.09
#